data_4e4846920220b97f662d2b75db72b240
#
_entry.id   4e4846920220b97f662d2b75db72b240
#
_cell.length_a   1.000
_cell.length_b   1.000
_cell.length_c   1.000
_cell.angle_alpha   90.00
_cell.angle_beta   90.00
_cell.angle_gamma   90.00
#
_symmetry.space_group_name_H-M   'P 1'
#
loop_
_entity.id
_entity.type
_entity.pdbx_description
1 polymer ?
#
loop_
_entity_poly.entity_id
_entity_poly.type
_entity_poly.pdbx_seq_one_letter_code
_entity_poly.pdbx_strand_id
1 'polypeptide(L)'
;MTNCHDDIMSVTKGRCLSGKQFELLVELSSIHSKKVILALRDHLVLGKTRKEVCAQYGVSAGYLSLCIRRLLIVEKVVSRLVGFYQ
;
A
#
# COMPACT_ATOMS: atom_id res chain seq x y z
N MET A 1 -14.72 -10.34 1.63
CA MET A 1 -14.51 -10.19 1.46
C MET A 1 -14.39 -9.81 1.45
N THR A 2 -14.39 -9.68 1.59
CA THR A 2 -14.19 -9.31 1.51
C THR A 2 -14.03 -8.79 1.62
N ASN A 3 -13.93 -8.44 1.78
CA ASN A 3 -13.81 -7.98 1.89
C ASN A 3 -13.54 -7.44 1.89
N CYS A 4 -13.27 -7.01 1.95
CA CYS A 4 -13.02 -6.57 1.86
C CYS A 4 -13.27 -5.93 1.57
N HIS A 5 -13.51 -5.59 1.36
CA HIS A 5 -13.81 -5.12 0.93
C HIS A 5 -14.25 -4.35 0.92
N ASP A 6 -14.80 -4.51 0.82
CA ASP A 6 -15.01 -3.86 1.03
C ASP A 6 -14.63 -3.09 1.06
N ASP A 7 -14.34 -3.45 0.44
CA ASP A 7 -13.89 -2.74 0.65
C ASP A 7 -12.63 -2.19 0.64
N ILE A 8 -12.20 -1.69 -0.10
CA ILE A 8 -11.01 -0.90 -0.27
C ILE A 8 -10.69 -0.11 0.94
N MET A 9 -11.67 0.49 1.49
CA MET A 9 -11.53 1.24 2.72
C MET A 9 -11.02 0.37 3.84
N SER A 10 -11.31 -0.90 3.77
CA SER A 10 -10.82 -1.79 4.80
C SER A 10 -9.32 -1.86 4.83
N VAL A 11 -8.68 -1.69 3.70
CA VAL A 11 -7.24 -1.71 3.65
C VAL A 11 -6.67 -0.55 4.45
N THR A 12 -7.24 0.63 4.29
CA THR A 12 -6.75 1.80 4.96
C THR A 12 -7.15 1.85 6.42
N LYS A 13 -8.12 1.04 6.80
CA LYS A 13 -8.62 1.06 8.17
C LYS A 13 -7.94 0.00 9.01
N GLY A 14 -6.64 -0.08 8.90
CA GLY A 14 -5.90 -1.01 9.72
C GLY A 14 -5.77 -2.38 9.11
N ARG A 15 -6.44 -2.62 8.04
CA ARG A 15 -6.29 -3.86 7.34
C ARG A 15 -4.94 -3.84 6.64
N CYS A 16 -4.09 -4.78 6.97
CA CYS A 16 -2.72 -4.78 6.45
C CYS A 16 -2.59 -5.67 5.23
N LEU A 17 -1.72 -5.28 4.32
CA LEU A 17 -1.33 -6.11 3.21
C LEU A 17 -0.34 -7.15 3.69
N SER A 18 -0.30 -8.31 3.03
CA SER A 18 0.76 -9.27 3.32
C SER A 18 2.06 -8.72 2.74
N GLY A 19 3.18 -9.17 3.29
CA GLY A 19 4.48 -8.73 2.79
C GLY A 19 4.66 -9.04 1.32
N LYS A 20 4.25 -10.22 0.90
CA LYS A 20 4.37 -10.64 -0.48
C LYS A 20 3.52 -9.78 -1.41
N GLN A 21 2.29 -9.53 -0.99
CA GLN A 21 1.38 -8.70 -1.76
C GLN A 21 1.94 -7.29 -1.91
N PHE A 22 2.49 -6.76 -0.83
CA PHE A 22 3.09 -5.44 -0.84
C PHE A 22 4.25 -5.36 -1.83
N GLU A 23 5.13 -6.35 -1.80
CA GLU A 23 6.29 -6.37 -2.71
C GLU A 23 5.87 -6.33 -4.17
N LEU A 24 4.86 -7.11 -4.51
CA LEU A 24 4.38 -7.15 -5.89
C LEU A 24 3.75 -5.83 -6.31
N LEU A 25 3.01 -5.21 -5.40
CA LEU A 25 2.39 -3.93 -5.70
C LEU A 25 3.44 -2.83 -5.89
N VAL A 26 4.47 -2.84 -5.07
CA VAL A 26 5.56 -1.87 -5.21
C VAL A 26 6.24 -2.02 -6.56
N GLU A 27 6.46 -3.26 -6.96
CA GLU A 27 7.07 -3.55 -8.24
C GLU A 27 6.28 -2.95 -9.40
N LEU A 28 4.96 -3.09 -9.35
CA LEU A 28 4.08 -2.59 -10.39
C LEU A 28 3.92 -1.07 -10.34
N SER A 29 4.10 -0.47 -9.18
CA SER A 29 3.81 0.94 -8.99
C SER A 29 4.92 1.88 -9.43
N SER A 30 6.09 1.36 -9.75
CA SER A 30 7.25 2.15 -10.14
C SER A 30 7.77 3.08 -9.04
N ILE A 31 7.54 2.72 -7.80
CA ILE A 31 8.10 3.45 -6.68
C ILE A 31 9.49 2.89 -6.40
N HIS A 32 10.50 3.73 -6.47
CA HIS A 32 11.88 3.26 -6.36
C HIS A 32 12.65 3.73 -5.13
N SER A 33 12.17 4.74 -4.44
CA SER A 33 12.87 5.24 -3.27
C SER A 33 12.83 4.23 -2.14
N LYS A 34 13.99 3.77 -1.72
CA LYS A 34 14.11 2.81 -0.63
C LYS A 34 13.44 3.31 0.64
N LYS A 35 13.69 4.57 0.95
CA LYS A 35 13.16 5.21 2.14
C LYS A 35 11.62 5.19 2.13
N VAL A 36 11.05 5.51 0.99
CA VAL A 36 9.60 5.53 0.84
C VAL A 36 9.04 4.11 0.90
N ILE A 37 9.72 3.17 0.27
CA ILE A 37 9.28 1.78 0.29
C ILE A 37 9.25 1.24 1.71
N LEU A 38 10.27 1.54 2.50
CA LEU A 38 10.30 1.11 3.89
C LEU A 38 9.18 1.74 4.71
N ALA A 39 8.94 3.03 4.47
CA ALA A 39 7.87 3.72 5.17
C ALA A 39 6.51 3.14 4.82
N LEU A 40 6.29 2.87 3.54
CA LEU A 40 5.05 2.25 3.09
C LEU A 40 4.88 0.85 3.67
N ARG A 41 5.94 0.10 3.71
CA ARG A 41 5.89 -1.25 4.26
C ARG A 41 5.51 -1.22 5.72
N ASP A 42 6.15 -0.37 6.51
CA ASP A 42 5.84 -0.28 7.92
C ASP A 42 4.39 0.15 8.15
N HIS A 43 3.90 1.02 7.28
CA HIS A 43 2.52 1.48 7.41
C HIS A 43 1.51 0.42 6.97
N LEU A 44 1.73 -0.16 5.80
CA LEU A 44 0.73 -1.05 5.19
C LEU A 44 0.84 -2.50 5.62
N VAL A 45 2.02 -2.94 5.97
CA VAL A 45 2.22 -4.33 6.39
C VAL A 45 2.26 -4.47 7.90
N LEU A 46 2.98 -3.58 8.57
CA LEU A 46 3.15 -3.67 10.02
C LEU A 46 2.10 -2.89 10.82
N GLY A 47 1.33 -2.05 10.16
CA GLY A 47 0.25 -1.34 10.82
C GLY A 47 0.65 -0.07 11.55
N LYS A 48 1.85 0.45 11.32
CA LYS A 48 2.26 1.71 11.93
C LYS A 48 1.50 2.88 11.32
N THR A 49 1.33 3.94 12.11
CA THR A 49 0.61 5.10 11.60
C THR A 49 1.47 5.86 10.60
N ARG A 50 0.80 6.64 9.74
CA ARG A 50 1.52 7.49 8.79
C ARG A 50 2.45 8.46 9.50
N LYS A 51 1.97 9.00 10.61
CA LYS A 51 2.77 9.95 11.38
C LYS A 51 4.07 9.30 11.86
N GLU A 52 3.97 8.08 12.35
CA GLU A 52 5.14 7.36 12.85
C GLU A 52 6.16 7.11 11.74
N VAL A 53 5.70 6.61 10.59
CA VAL A 53 6.64 6.28 9.53
C VAL A 53 7.22 7.52 8.87
N CYS A 54 6.45 8.60 8.78
CA CYS A 54 6.98 9.84 8.26
C CYS A 54 8.10 10.38 9.14
N ALA A 55 7.91 10.32 10.44
CA ALA A 55 8.92 10.77 11.38
C ALA A 55 10.15 9.86 11.33
N GLN A 56 9.91 8.56 11.30
CA GLN A 56 10.99 7.57 11.34
C GLN A 56 11.88 7.63 10.11
N TYR A 57 11.29 7.77 8.94
CA TYR A 57 12.04 7.70 7.69
C TYR A 57 12.26 9.06 7.03
N GLY A 58 11.76 10.12 7.63
CA GLY A 58 11.95 11.45 7.07
C GLY A 58 11.23 11.66 5.76
N VAL A 59 10.04 11.09 5.62
CA VAL A 59 9.22 11.21 4.41
C VAL A 59 8.09 12.18 4.69
N SER A 60 7.79 13.07 3.75
CA SER A 60 6.69 14.00 3.95
C SER A 60 5.35 13.27 3.91
N ALA A 61 4.41 13.74 4.71
CA ALA A 61 3.09 13.11 4.78
C ALA A 61 2.36 13.19 3.43
N GLY A 62 2.52 14.30 2.73
CA GLY A 62 1.88 14.47 1.43
C GLY A 62 2.40 13.49 0.40
N TYR A 63 3.71 13.32 0.37
CA TYR A 63 4.30 12.39 -0.57
C TYR A 63 3.94 10.94 -0.24
N LEU A 64 3.95 10.61 1.05
CA LEU A 64 3.56 9.28 1.47
C LEU A 64 2.12 8.98 1.08
N SER A 65 1.23 9.94 1.27
CA SER A 65 -0.18 9.78 0.90
C SER A 65 -0.34 9.56 -0.60
N LEU A 66 0.46 10.27 -1.39
CA LEU A 66 0.43 10.10 -2.83
C LEU A 66 0.85 8.69 -3.22
N CYS A 67 1.89 8.18 -2.59
CA CYS A 67 2.37 6.84 -2.88
C CYS A 67 1.37 5.78 -2.46
N ILE A 68 0.73 5.98 -1.31
CA ILE A 68 -0.32 5.06 -0.86
C ILE A 68 -1.43 5.00 -1.90
N ARG A 69 -1.83 6.16 -2.41
CA ARG A 69 -2.87 6.21 -3.43
C ARG A 69 -2.46 5.44 -4.68
N ARG A 70 -1.20 5.58 -5.09
CA ARG A 70 -0.70 4.85 -6.24
C ARG A 70 -0.80 3.34 -6.04
N LEU A 71 -0.40 2.87 -4.86
CA LEU A 71 -0.47 1.45 -4.57
C LEU A 71 -1.91 0.95 -4.58
N LEU A 72 -2.83 1.74 -4.04
CA LEU A 72 -4.24 1.35 -4.03
C LEU A 72 -4.83 1.30 -5.43
N ILE A 73 -4.43 2.21 -6.30
CA ILE A 73 -4.87 2.20 -7.68
C ILE A 73 -4.35 0.96 -8.39
N VAL A 74 -3.08 0.64 -8.18
CA VAL A 74 -2.49 -0.55 -8.78
C VAL A 74 -3.21 -1.80 -8.31
N GLU A 75 -3.47 -1.89 -7.02
CA GLU A 75 -4.15 -3.04 -6.45
C GLU A 75 -5.55 -3.20 -7.04
N LYS A 76 -6.22 -2.10 -7.26
CA LYS A 76 -7.55 -2.11 -7.84
C LYS A 76 -7.52 -2.64 -9.27
N VAL A 77 -6.55 -2.17 -10.05
CA VAL A 77 -6.42 -2.63 -11.43
C VAL A 77 -6.08 -4.11 -11.48
N VAL A 78 -5.15 -4.55 -10.61
CA VAL A 78 -4.76 -5.96 -10.55
C VAL A 78 -5.95 -6.83 -10.19
N SER A 79 -6.77 -6.39 -9.24
CA SER A 79 -7.97 -7.14 -8.85
C SER A 79 -8.91 -7.35 -10.01
N ARG A 80 -9.02 -6.37 -10.88
CA ARG A 80 -9.87 -6.48 -12.06
C ARG A 80 -9.27 -7.44 -13.08
N LEU A 81 -7.94 -7.39 -13.23
CA LEU A 81 -7.27 -8.27 -14.17
C LEU A 81 -7.39 -9.73 -13.80
N VAL A 82 -7.36 -10.02 -12.50
CA VAL A 82 -7.45 -11.39 -12.03
C VAL A 82 -8.67 -12.10 -12.60
N GLY A 83 -9.77 -11.38 -12.76
CA GLY A 83 -10.97 -11.94 -13.32
C GLY A 83 -10.83 -12.46 -14.74
N PHE A 84 -9.81 -12.00 -15.46
CA PHE A 84 -9.58 -12.43 -16.83
C PHE A 84 -8.67 -13.66 -16.94
N TYR A 85 -8.05 -14.03 -15.84
CA TYR A 85 -7.10 -15.13 -15.82
C TYR A 85 -7.60 -16.36 -15.06
N GLN A 86 -8.80 -16.29 -14.55
CA GLN A 86 -9.38 -17.42 -13.81
C GLN A 86 -10.31 -18.27 -14.68
#